data_aadd338e18c66e5e072830afb3e22a9c
#
_entry.id   aadd338e18c66e5e072830afb3e22a9c
#
_cell.length_a   1.000
_cell.length_b   1.000
_cell.length_c   1.000
_cell.angle_alpha   90.00
_cell.angle_beta   90.00
_cell.angle_gamma   90.00
#
_symmetry.space_group_name_H-M   'P 1'
#
loop_
_entity.id
_entity.type
_entity.pdbx_description
1 polymer ?
#
loop_
_entity_poly.entity_id
_entity_poly.type
_entity_poly.pdbx_seq_one_letter_code
_entity_poly.pdbx_strand_id
1 'polypeptide(L)'
;MVYQLRELGLVSFEKYGLIRPTEEGAALGDYLLHRHDQLHRFFCWVNGTTDELEQVEQVEHYINETTLRNLAALMDRLDIP
;
A
#
# COMPACT_ATOMS: atom_id res chain seq x y z
N MET A 1 -10.77 -5.95 -8.76
CA MET A 1 -10.02 -5.97 -7.50
C MET A 1 -10.83 -6.57 -6.36
N VAL A 2 -12.08 -6.18 -6.18
CA VAL A 2 -12.93 -6.75 -5.13
C VAL A 2 -13.10 -8.27 -5.27
N TYR A 3 -13.29 -8.75 -6.49
CA TYR A 3 -13.45 -10.18 -6.75
C TYR A 3 -12.19 -10.99 -6.41
N GLN A 4 -11.02 -10.44 -6.65
CA GLN A 4 -9.77 -11.09 -6.28
C GLN A 4 -9.63 -11.23 -4.76
N LEU A 5 -10.00 -10.20 -4.01
CA LEU A 5 -9.98 -10.24 -2.55
C LEU A 5 -10.97 -11.26 -2.00
N ARG A 6 -12.15 -11.39 -2.61
CA ARG A 6 -13.13 -12.40 -2.24
C ARG A 6 -12.61 -13.83 -2.47
N GLU A 7 -11.99 -14.07 -3.63
CA GLU A 7 -11.41 -15.37 -3.96
C GLU A 7 -10.31 -15.78 -3.01
N LEU A 8 -9.56 -14.80 -2.48
CA LEU A 8 -8.52 -15.04 -1.49
C LEU A 8 -9.06 -15.14 -0.06
N GLY A 9 -10.38 -14.96 0.14
CA GLY A 9 -10.98 -14.98 1.46
C GLY A 9 -10.70 -13.75 2.31
N LEU A 10 -10.25 -12.66 1.68
CA LEU A 10 -9.88 -11.43 2.38
C LEU A 10 -11.05 -10.47 2.59
N VAL A 11 -12.15 -10.68 1.89
CA VAL A 11 -13.40 -9.94 2.07
C VAL A 11 -14.57 -10.91 2.08
N SER A 12 -15.70 -10.47 2.64
CA SER A 12 -16.94 -11.22 2.61
C SER A 12 -18.07 -10.31 2.13
N PHE A 13 -19.09 -10.91 1.49
CA PHE A 13 -20.29 -10.21 1.09
C PHE A 13 -21.37 -10.38 2.15
N GLU A 14 -22.00 -9.29 2.52
CA GLU A 14 -23.14 -9.33 3.41
C GLU A 14 -24.44 -9.61 2.66
N LYS A 15 -25.49 -9.89 3.44
CA LYS A 15 -26.84 -10.23 2.96
C LYS A 15 -27.41 -9.23 1.93
N TYR A 16 -27.04 -7.96 2.02
CA TYR A 16 -27.54 -6.91 1.15
C TYR A 16 -26.51 -6.40 0.15
N GLY A 17 -25.50 -7.20 -0.14
CA GLY A 17 -24.48 -6.83 -1.13
C GLY A 17 -23.40 -5.90 -0.63
N LEU A 18 -23.37 -5.58 0.65
CA LEU A 18 -22.29 -4.80 1.24
C LEU A 18 -21.03 -5.65 1.34
N ILE A 19 -19.88 -5.04 1.08
CA ILE A 19 -18.59 -5.70 1.16
C ILE A 19 -17.92 -5.26 2.44
N ARG A 20 -17.55 -6.25 3.27
CA ARG A 20 -16.77 -6.00 4.48
C ARG A 20 -15.46 -6.79 4.43
N PRO A 21 -14.32 -6.18 4.79
CA PRO A 21 -13.08 -6.93 4.87
C PRO A 21 -13.14 -7.91 6.04
N THR A 22 -12.53 -9.08 5.86
CA THR A 22 -12.20 -9.99 6.95
C THR A 22 -11.04 -9.39 7.74
N GLU A 23 -10.67 -9.97 8.90
CA GLU A 23 -9.52 -9.50 9.66
C GLU A 23 -8.24 -9.54 8.82
N GLU A 24 -8.03 -10.61 8.06
CA GLU A 24 -6.89 -10.73 7.16
C GLU A 24 -6.95 -9.71 6.03
N GLY A 25 -8.14 -9.48 5.49
CA GLY A 25 -8.35 -8.48 4.43
C GLY A 25 -8.09 -7.07 4.92
N ALA A 26 -8.51 -6.74 6.15
CA ALA A 26 -8.24 -5.43 6.75
C ALA A 26 -6.75 -5.21 6.97
N ALA A 27 -6.04 -6.22 7.48
CA ALA A 27 -4.59 -6.14 7.68
C ALA A 27 -3.84 -5.95 6.37
N LEU A 28 -4.24 -6.68 5.32
CA LEU A 28 -3.66 -6.54 3.99
C LEU A 28 -3.96 -5.15 3.41
N GLY A 29 -5.18 -4.65 3.59
CA GLY A 29 -5.57 -3.32 3.14
C GLY A 29 -4.73 -2.23 3.78
N ASP A 30 -4.50 -2.29 5.08
CA ASP A 30 -3.65 -1.36 5.81
C ASP A 30 -2.21 -1.42 5.30
N TYR A 31 -1.67 -2.62 5.07
CA TYR A 31 -0.34 -2.80 4.52
C TYR A 31 -0.20 -2.17 3.13
N LEU A 32 -1.18 -2.39 2.25
CA LEU A 32 -1.14 -1.85 0.89
C LEU A 32 -1.22 -0.33 0.88
N LEU A 33 -2.06 0.26 1.72
CA LEU A 33 -2.18 1.71 1.86
C LEU A 33 -0.89 2.31 2.41
N HIS A 34 -0.29 1.67 3.41
CA HIS A 34 0.96 2.13 4.00
C HIS A 34 2.10 2.08 2.97
N ARG A 35 2.18 1.00 2.20
CA ARG A 35 3.17 0.85 1.14
C ARG A 35 3.04 1.94 0.09
N HIS A 36 1.82 2.19 -0.36
CA HIS A 36 1.54 3.23 -1.36
C HIS A 36 1.94 4.62 -0.85
N ASP A 37 1.51 4.96 0.35
CA ASP A 37 1.83 6.25 0.97
C ASP A 37 3.34 6.44 1.16
N GLN A 38 4.02 5.42 1.65
CA GLN A 38 5.45 5.46 1.89
C GLN A 38 6.23 5.69 0.59
N LEU A 39 5.91 4.95 -0.47
CA LEU A 39 6.58 5.10 -1.76
C LEU A 39 6.27 6.46 -2.38
N HIS A 40 5.05 6.93 -2.25
CA HIS A 40 4.66 8.23 -2.78
C HIS A 40 5.47 9.35 -2.10
N ARG A 41 5.56 9.34 -0.78
CA ARG A 41 6.35 10.33 -0.04
C ARG A 41 7.82 10.29 -0.42
N PHE A 42 8.38 9.09 -0.57
CA PHE A 42 9.77 8.93 -0.95
C PHE A 42 10.05 9.48 -2.34
N PHE A 43 9.23 9.15 -3.33
CA PHE A 43 9.42 9.61 -4.70
C PHE A 43 9.22 11.11 -4.83
N CYS A 44 8.24 11.66 -4.14
CA CYS A 44 8.04 13.12 -4.11
C CYS A 44 9.26 13.82 -3.52
N TRP A 45 9.82 13.28 -2.46
CA TRP A 45 11.01 13.84 -1.83
C TRP A 45 12.23 13.78 -2.75
N VAL A 46 12.47 12.62 -3.37
CA VAL A 46 13.61 12.42 -4.27
C VAL A 46 13.53 13.35 -5.49
N ASN A 47 12.35 13.50 -6.05
CA ASN A 47 12.13 14.26 -7.28
C ASN A 47 11.78 15.73 -7.03
N GLY A 48 11.52 16.10 -5.78
CA GLY A 48 11.10 17.46 -5.45
C GLY A 48 9.73 17.82 -6.00
N THR A 49 8.83 16.84 -6.06
CA THR A 49 7.48 17.01 -6.61
C THR A 49 6.42 16.76 -5.54
N THR A 50 5.16 17.02 -5.88
CA THR A 50 4.02 16.80 -4.98
C THR A 50 3.12 15.64 -5.42
N ASP A 51 3.38 15.06 -6.60
CA ASP A 51 2.58 13.96 -7.14
C ASP A 51 3.46 13.01 -7.96
N GLU A 52 3.58 11.78 -7.47
CA GLU A 52 4.29 10.68 -8.13
C GLU A 52 3.44 9.42 -8.17
N LEU A 53 2.11 9.57 -8.19
CA LEU A 53 1.18 8.44 -8.12
C LEU A 53 1.37 7.46 -9.28
N GLU A 54 1.62 7.95 -10.48
CA GLU A 54 1.83 7.09 -11.64
C GLU A 54 3.03 6.17 -11.44
N GLN A 55 4.14 6.71 -10.98
CA GLN A 55 5.35 5.94 -10.73
C GLN A 55 5.14 4.95 -9.58
N VAL A 56 4.45 5.37 -8.53
CA VAL A 56 4.12 4.50 -7.40
C VAL A 56 3.30 3.30 -7.87
N GLU A 57 2.28 3.52 -8.68
CA GLU A 57 1.45 2.44 -9.22
C GLU A 57 2.25 1.44 -10.03
N GLN A 58 3.26 1.88 -10.76
CA GLN A 58 4.12 1.01 -11.55
C GLN A 58 5.10 0.21 -10.68
N VAL A 59 5.65 0.82 -9.66
CA VAL A 59 6.75 0.27 -8.87
C VAL A 59 6.26 -0.57 -7.69
N GLU A 60 5.13 -0.25 -7.10
CA GLU A 60 4.68 -0.88 -5.85
C GLU A 60 4.54 -2.40 -5.94
N HIS A 61 4.26 -2.93 -7.13
CA HIS A 61 4.13 -4.37 -7.35
C HIS A 61 5.47 -5.11 -7.35
N TYR A 62 6.57 -4.38 -7.47
CA TYR A 62 7.91 -4.96 -7.57
C TYR A 62 8.71 -4.83 -6.28
N ILE A 63 8.19 -4.13 -5.29
CA ILE A 63 8.88 -3.91 -4.02
C ILE A 63 8.38 -4.91 -3.00
N ASN A 64 9.29 -5.70 -2.44
CA ASN A 64 8.94 -6.66 -1.39
C ASN A 64 8.93 -6.00 -0.01
N GLU A 65 8.42 -6.73 0.97
CA GLU A 65 8.27 -6.23 2.34
C GLU A 65 9.62 -5.87 2.97
N THR A 66 10.66 -6.65 2.71
CA THR A 66 11.99 -6.39 3.26
C THR A 66 12.55 -5.05 2.77
N THR A 67 12.45 -4.81 1.45
CA THR A 67 12.89 -3.53 0.87
C THR A 67 12.08 -2.37 1.41
N LEU A 68 10.77 -2.55 1.54
CA LEU A 68 9.89 -1.51 2.05
C LEU A 68 10.23 -1.15 3.51
N ARG A 69 10.52 -2.16 4.33
CA ARG A 69 10.90 -1.97 5.73
C ARG A 69 12.23 -1.23 5.85
N ASN A 70 13.21 -1.61 5.04
CA ASN A 70 14.52 -0.95 5.03
C ASN A 70 14.42 0.48 4.51
N LEU A 71 13.56 0.71 3.52
CA LEU A 71 13.29 2.05 3.02
C LEU A 71 12.65 2.93 4.09
N ALA A 72 11.71 2.40 4.86
CA ALA A 72 11.08 3.12 5.98
C ALA A 72 12.12 3.55 7.01
N ALA A 73 13.06 2.64 7.36
CA ALA A 73 14.12 2.95 8.29
C ALA A 73 15.05 4.05 7.76
N LEU A 74 15.34 4.05 6.47
CA LEU A 74 16.14 5.09 5.83
C LEU A 74 15.40 6.43 5.85
N MET A 75 14.12 6.42 5.52
CA MET A 75 13.29 7.63 5.53
C MET A 75 13.23 8.27 6.93
N ASP A 76 13.12 7.45 7.97
CA ASP A 76 13.12 7.92 9.36
C ASP A 76 14.46 8.58 9.70
N ARG A 77 15.56 7.99 9.28
CA ARG A 77 16.89 8.55 9.52
C ARG A 77 17.12 9.87 8.82
N LEU A 78 16.53 10.06 7.65
CA LEU A 78 16.68 11.27 6.84
C LEU A 78 15.60 12.32 7.11
N ASP A 79 14.66 12.03 8.04
CA ASP A 79 13.52 12.91 8.34
C ASP A 79 12.71 13.25 7.09
N ILE A 80 12.47 12.26 6.24
CA ILE A 80 11.66 12.47 5.04
C ILE A 80 10.19 12.64 5.43
N PRO A 81 9.55 13.72 5.01
CA PRO A 81 8.17 14.02 5.36
C PRO A 81 7.15 13.03 4.78
#